data_1a4c83fd987af3b073261f3e23ab8bf3
#
_entry.id   1a4c83fd987af3b073261f3e23ab8bf3
#
_cell.length_a   1.000
_cell.length_b   1.000
_cell.length_c   1.000
_cell.angle_alpha   90.00
_cell.angle_beta   90.00
_cell.angle_gamma   90.00
#
_symmetry.space_group_name_H-M   'P 1'
#
loop_
_entity.id
_entity.type
_entity.pdbx_description
1 polymer ?
#
loop_
_entity_poly.entity_id
_entity_poly.type
_entity_poly.pdbx_seq_one_letter_code
_entity_poly.pdbx_strand_id
1 'polypeptide(L)'
;MWTPEHRRVHARKGLRYPSDLTDAEWALVEPLLPPARRGGRPRAVNMREVLNAVFYLLSTGCQWDALPKDLPPKTTVYDYFSLWRSDRTLLRLHQALYAQVREVSGRKASPTVAILDSQSAKAAQKGGPRSIRRATTRARKSPAASGTSSSTPSACC
;
A
#
# COMPACT_ATOMS: atom_id res chain seq x y z
N MET A 1 -16.70 -9.22 18.68
CA MET A 1 -17.55 -8.08 19.08
C MET A 1 -16.66 -7.02 19.71
N TRP A 2 -16.80 -5.74 19.37
CA TRP A 2 -15.99 -4.65 19.92
C TRP A 2 -16.36 -4.40 21.39
N THR A 3 -15.41 -4.60 22.30
CA THR A 3 -15.61 -4.31 23.72
C THR A 3 -15.54 -2.80 24.00
N PRO A 4 -16.08 -2.31 25.13
CA PRO A 4 -15.94 -0.92 25.53
C PRO A 4 -14.49 -0.45 25.66
N GLU A 5 -13.60 -1.37 26.01
CA GLU A 5 -12.17 -1.15 26.15
C GLU A 5 -11.50 -0.93 24.78
N HIS A 6 -11.83 -1.76 23.80
CA HIS A 6 -11.39 -1.55 22.42
C HIS A 6 -11.87 -0.20 21.87
N ARG A 7 -13.11 0.21 22.20
CA ARG A 7 -13.61 1.53 21.79
C ARG A 7 -12.84 2.68 22.42
N ARG A 8 -12.40 2.55 23.68
CA ARG A 8 -11.58 3.57 24.37
C ARG A 8 -10.20 3.71 23.75
N VAL A 9 -9.51 2.57 23.54
CA VAL A 9 -8.15 2.53 22.94
C VAL A 9 -8.16 3.08 21.52
N HIS A 10 -9.23 2.82 20.75
CA HIS A 10 -9.36 3.29 19.37
C HIS A 10 -10.18 4.59 19.25
N ALA A 11 -10.54 5.23 20.37
CA ALA A 11 -11.26 6.51 20.34
C ALA A 11 -10.32 7.63 19.89
N ARG A 12 -10.49 8.10 18.66
CA ARG A 12 -9.74 9.21 18.07
C ARG A 12 -10.40 10.58 18.39
N LYS A 13 -10.93 10.71 19.61
CA LYS A 13 -11.53 11.96 20.09
C LYS A 13 -10.42 12.99 20.36
N GLY A 14 -10.62 14.21 19.87
CA GLY A 14 -9.66 15.31 20.06
C GLY A 14 -8.62 15.45 18.95
N LEU A 15 -8.57 14.54 17.97
CA LEU A 15 -7.78 14.73 16.76
C LEU A 15 -8.53 15.63 15.77
N ARG A 16 -7.79 16.44 15.01
CA ARG A 16 -8.35 17.31 13.96
C ARG A 16 -9.09 16.49 12.91
N TYR A 17 -8.47 15.39 12.46
CA TYR A 17 -9.07 14.40 11.58
C TYR A 17 -8.96 13.00 12.19
N PRO A 18 -9.93 12.10 11.91
CA PRO A 18 -9.86 10.72 12.38
C PRO A 18 -8.64 9.94 11.87
N SER A 19 -8.01 10.42 10.80
CA SER A 19 -6.80 9.86 10.21
C SER A 19 -5.49 10.39 10.81
N ASP A 20 -5.54 11.42 11.65
CA ASP A 20 -4.34 12.02 12.24
C ASP A 20 -3.65 11.04 13.20
N LEU A 21 -2.34 11.08 13.24
CA LEU A 21 -1.53 10.26 14.14
C LEU A 21 -1.67 10.75 15.59
N THR A 22 -1.91 9.83 16.50
CA THR A 22 -1.75 10.05 17.94
C THR A 22 -0.27 10.20 18.28
N ASP A 23 0.04 10.71 19.47
CA ASP A 23 1.44 10.86 19.91
C ASP A 23 2.15 9.51 20.03
N ALA A 24 1.44 8.49 20.50
CA ALA A 24 1.96 7.13 20.59
C ALA A 24 2.28 6.55 19.19
N GLU A 25 1.38 6.74 18.22
CA GLU A 25 1.60 6.30 16.83
C GLU A 25 2.76 7.09 16.19
N TRP A 26 2.86 8.39 16.47
CA TRP A 26 3.96 9.21 15.97
C TRP A 26 5.31 8.73 16.49
N ALA A 27 5.43 8.46 17.79
CA ALA A 27 6.67 7.95 18.40
C ALA A 27 7.17 6.64 17.76
N LEU A 28 6.26 5.81 17.23
CA LEU A 28 6.60 4.57 16.54
C LEU A 28 7.07 4.82 15.11
N VAL A 29 6.52 5.82 14.44
CA VAL A 29 6.74 6.09 13.02
C VAL A 29 7.93 7.01 12.79
N GLU A 30 8.15 7.98 13.70
CA GLU A 30 9.22 8.97 13.59
C GLU A 30 10.61 8.37 13.31
N PRO A 31 11.08 7.34 14.03
CA PRO A 31 12.42 6.76 13.80
C PRO A 31 12.55 6.04 12.45
N LEU A 32 11.44 5.70 11.80
CA LEU A 32 11.43 5.01 10.50
C LEU A 32 11.53 6.00 9.32
N LEU A 33 11.30 7.29 9.59
CA LEU A 33 11.39 8.31 8.56
C LEU A 33 12.84 8.64 8.23
N PRO A 34 13.16 8.88 6.95
CA PRO A 34 14.50 9.27 6.56
C PRO A 34 14.86 10.64 7.15
N PRO A 35 16.09 10.83 7.61
CA PRO A 35 16.58 12.10 8.11
C PRO A 35 16.57 13.17 7.01
N ALA A 36 16.71 14.43 7.40
CA ALA A 36 16.87 15.50 6.43
C ALA A 36 18.13 15.26 5.57
N ARG A 37 18.03 15.55 4.27
CA ARG A 37 19.19 15.46 3.37
C ARG A 37 20.28 16.42 3.83
N ARG A 38 21.52 15.98 3.78
CA ARG A 38 22.66 16.85 4.02
C ARG A 38 22.83 17.81 2.84
N GLY A 39 23.01 19.09 3.11
CA GLY A 39 23.15 20.15 2.13
C GLY A 39 21.82 20.70 1.61
N GLY A 40 21.84 21.87 1.02
CA GLY A 40 20.66 22.58 0.53
C GLY A 40 19.88 23.30 1.63
N ARG A 41 18.65 23.73 1.29
CA ARG A 41 17.76 24.41 2.23
C ARG A 41 17.34 23.48 3.37
N PRO A 42 17.47 23.88 4.64
CA PRO A 42 17.01 23.07 5.77
C PRO A 42 15.53 22.73 5.66
N ARG A 43 15.18 21.54 6.12
CA ARG A 43 13.79 21.08 6.16
C ARG A 43 13.01 21.89 7.21
N ALA A 44 12.09 22.73 6.76
CA ALA A 44 11.22 23.54 7.63
C ALA A 44 9.84 22.89 7.86
N VAL A 45 9.50 21.82 7.12
CA VAL A 45 8.18 21.19 7.17
C VAL A 45 8.11 20.20 8.32
N ASN A 46 6.99 20.24 9.06
CA ASN A 46 6.69 19.27 10.10
C ASN A 46 6.33 17.92 9.43
N MET A 47 7.14 16.90 9.68
CA MET A 47 6.99 15.58 9.07
C MET A 47 5.74 14.84 9.55
N ARG A 48 5.29 15.10 10.79
CA ARG A 48 4.04 14.55 11.32
C ARG A 48 2.85 15.06 10.51
N GLU A 49 2.83 16.37 10.19
CA GLU A 49 1.75 16.95 9.38
C GLU A 49 1.76 16.42 7.94
N VAL A 50 2.94 16.17 7.37
CA VAL A 50 3.02 15.53 6.04
C VAL A 50 2.44 14.11 6.07
N LEU A 51 2.74 13.34 7.11
CA LEU A 51 2.15 11.99 7.27
C LEU A 51 0.65 12.04 7.53
N ASN A 52 0.18 12.97 8.36
CA ASN A 52 -1.25 13.20 8.59
C ASN A 52 -1.96 13.47 7.25
N ALA A 53 -1.38 14.30 6.40
CA ALA A 53 -1.91 14.57 5.07
C ALA A 53 -1.96 13.31 4.18
N VAL A 54 -0.92 12.49 4.20
CA VAL A 54 -0.90 11.22 3.46
C VAL A 54 -1.96 10.26 3.99
N PHE A 55 -2.11 10.12 5.32
CA PHE A 55 -3.15 9.28 5.91
C PHE A 55 -4.55 9.81 5.66
N TYR A 56 -4.72 11.13 5.63
CA TYR A 56 -5.99 11.74 5.23
C TYR A 56 -6.38 11.35 3.80
N LEU A 57 -5.44 11.46 2.85
CA LEU A 57 -5.65 11.03 1.45
C LEU A 57 -5.99 9.54 1.36
N LEU A 58 -5.29 8.69 2.09
CA LEU A 58 -5.52 7.25 2.08
C LEU A 58 -6.87 6.87 2.70
N SER A 59 -7.31 7.57 3.72
CA SER A 59 -8.56 7.28 4.42
C SER A 59 -9.80 7.79 3.68
N THR A 60 -9.68 8.94 3.03
CA THR A 60 -10.80 9.60 2.33
C THR A 60 -10.87 9.26 0.85
N GLY A 61 -9.74 8.87 0.24
CA GLY A 61 -9.63 8.68 -1.20
C GLY A 61 -9.82 9.97 -2.01
N CYS A 62 -9.68 11.14 -1.39
CA CYS A 62 -9.89 12.42 -2.07
C CYS A 62 -8.80 12.69 -3.12
N GLN A 63 -9.11 13.60 -4.03
CA GLN A 63 -8.13 14.09 -5.00
C GLN A 63 -7.09 14.97 -4.30
N TRP A 64 -5.86 15.06 -4.83
CA TRP A 64 -4.80 15.91 -4.31
C TRP A 64 -5.21 17.39 -4.18
N ASP A 65 -6.06 17.87 -5.09
CA ASP A 65 -6.58 19.23 -5.08
C ASP A 65 -7.62 19.49 -3.98
N ALA A 66 -8.20 18.43 -3.44
CA ALA A 66 -9.19 18.50 -2.37
C ALA A 66 -8.57 18.34 -0.96
N LEU A 67 -7.23 18.38 -0.87
CA LEU A 67 -6.56 18.34 0.43
C LEU A 67 -6.90 19.60 1.25
N PRO A 68 -7.32 19.46 2.53
CA PRO A 68 -7.63 20.59 3.39
C PRO A 68 -6.48 21.59 3.53
N LYS A 69 -6.80 22.87 3.62
CA LYS A 69 -5.81 23.97 3.68
C LYS A 69 -5.05 24.06 5.00
N ASP A 70 -5.54 23.44 6.04
CA ASP A 70 -4.92 23.33 7.37
C ASP A 70 -3.85 22.24 7.44
N LEU A 71 -3.76 21.40 6.40
CA LEU A 71 -2.66 20.48 6.15
C LEU A 71 -1.57 21.14 5.27
N PRO A 72 -0.35 20.59 5.21
CA PRO A 72 0.68 21.13 4.34
C PRO A 72 0.25 21.19 2.87
N PRO A 73 0.80 22.12 2.07
CA PRO A 73 0.45 22.28 0.67
C PRO A 73 0.57 20.96 -0.10
N LYS A 74 -0.40 20.70 -0.98
CA LYS A 74 -0.47 19.46 -1.79
C LYS A 74 0.84 19.12 -2.51
N THR A 75 1.55 20.14 -3.04
CA THR A 75 2.83 19.94 -3.72
C THR A 75 3.88 19.37 -2.78
N THR A 76 4.00 19.93 -1.58
CA THR A 76 4.92 19.42 -0.56
C THR A 76 4.59 17.99 -0.15
N VAL A 77 3.32 17.70 0.10
CA VAL A 77 2.87 16.34 0.47
C VAL A 77 3.15 15.36 -0.66
N TYR A 78 2.87 15.74 -1.91
CA TYR A 78 3.13 14.92 -3.08
C TYR A 78 4.61 14.63 -3.30
N ASP A 79 5.49 15.62 -3.10
CA ASP A 79 6.94 15.45 -3.23
C ASP A 79 7.47 14.45 -2.20
N TYR A 80 7.05 14.57 -0.93
CA TYR A 80 7.41 13.60 0.10
C TYR A 80 6.82 12.22 -0.16
N PHE A 81 5.56 12.14 -0.58
CA PHE A 81 4.92 10.88 -0.95
C PHE A 81 5.68 10.18 -2.08
N SER A 82 6.04 10.92 -3.13
CA SER A 82 6.80 10.39 -4.28
C SER A 82 8.19 9.92 -3.88
N LEU A 83 8.87 10.68 -3.02
CA LEU A 83 10.16 10.32 -2.46
C LEU A 83 10.06 9.03 -1.63
N TRP A 84 9.13 8.96 -0.67
CA TRP A 84 8.95 7.81 0.20
C TRP A 84 8.46 6.56 -0.54
N ARG A 85 7.76 6.74 -1.65
CA ARG A 85 7.41 5.65 -2.56
C ARG A 85 8.65 5.11 -3.25
N SER A 86 9.52 5.98 -3.76
CA SER A 86 10.71 5.58 -4.52
C SER A 86 11.78 4.92 -3.66
N ASP A 87 11.98 5.39 -2.42
CA ASP A 87 12.96 4.87 -1.46
C ASP A 87 12.42 3.76 -0.56
N ARG A 88 11.18 3.31 -0.82
CA ARG A 88 10.46 2.27 -0.07
C ARG A 88 10.19 2.60 1.39
N THR A 89 10.28 3.86 1.81
CA THR A 89 9.95 4.28 3.17
C THR A 89 8.51 3.93 3.52
N LEU A 90 7.53 4.16 2.62
CA LEU A 90 6.14 3.79 2.85
C LEU A 90 5.96 2.29 3.08
N LEU A 91 6.71 1.45 2.37
CA LEU A 91 6.66 0.00 2.57
C LEU A 91 7.21 -0.39 3.95
N ARG A 92 8.32 0.22 4.38
CA ARG A 92 8.89 -0.02 5.71
C ARG A 92 7.94 0.41 6.83
N LEU A 93 7.31 1.58 6.68
CA LEU A 93 6.29 2.07 7.61
C LEU A 93 5.11 1.10 7.70
N HIS A 94 4.59 0.68 6.56
CA HIS A 94 3.48 -0.28 6.51
C HIS A 94 3.85 -1.60 7.21
N GLN A 95 5.03 -2.15 6.95
CA GLN A 95 5.47 -3.40 7.56
C GLN A 95 5.63 -3.27 9.08
N ALA A 96 6.20 -2.17 9.57
CA ALA A 96 6.37 -1.93 11.00
C ALA A 96 5.02 -1.78 11.72
N LEU A 97 4.12 -0.96 11.19
CA LEU A 97 2.78 -0.79 11.75
C LEU A 97 1.97 -2.10 11.69
N TYR A 98 2.06 -2.83 10.59
CA TYR A 98 1.39 -4.11 10.43
C TYR A 98 1.86 -5.15 11.46
N ALA A 99 3.18 -5.26 11.68
CA ALA A 99 3.73 -6.18 12.68
C ALA A 99 3.21 -5.85 14.08
N GLN A 100 3.25 -4.56 14.46
CA GLN A 100 2.76 -4.11 15.76
C GLN A 100 1.27 -4.36 15.98
N VAL A 101 0.42 -4.03 15.01
CA VAL A 101 -1.02 -4.30 15.10
C VAL A 101 -1.28 -5.79 15.32
N ARG A 102 -0.52 -6.66 14.67
CA ARG A 102 -0.65 -8.10 14.84
C ARG A 102 -0.23 -8.56 16.24
N GLU A 103 0.90 -8.05 16.74
CA GLU A 103 1.43 -8.38 18.07
C GLU A 103 0.46 -7.93 19.17
N VAL A 104 -0.03 -6.68 19.09
CA VAL A 104 -1.05 -6.15 20.01
C VAL A 104 -2.34 -6.99 19.97
N SER A 105 -2.68 -7.57 18.81
CA SER A 105 -3.81 -8.48 18.64
C SER A 105 -3.53 -9.92 19.07
N GLY A 106 -2.38 -10.20 19.71
CA GLY A 106 -1.96 -11.54 20.12
C GLY A 106 -1.63 -12.49 18.95
N ARG A 107 -1.35 -11.95 17.77
CA ARG A 107 -1.00 -12.71 16.57
C ARG A 107 0.50 -12.63 16.31
N LYS A 108 1.05 -13.66 15.65
CA LYS A 108 2.45 -13.61 15.20
C LYS A 108 2.66 -12.44 14.23
N ALA A 109 3.78 -11.73 14.32
CA ALA A 109 4.13 -10.61 13.46
C ALA A 109 4.07 -10.99 11.96
N SER A 110 4.54 -12.19 11.61
CA SER A 110 4.43 -12.72 10.25
C SER A 110 3.16 -13.56 10.07
N PRO A 111 2.36 -13.34 9.01
CA PRO A 111 1.20 -14.15 8.70
C PRO A 111 1.63 -15.56 8.25
N THR A 112 0.92 -16.59 8.72
CA THR A 112 1.14 -17.99 8.32
C THR A 112 0.30 -18.40 7.12
N VAL A 113 -0.77 -17.65 6.82
CA VAL A 113 -1.70 -17.90 5.71
C VAL A 113 -1.96 -16.62 4.97
N ALA A 114 -1.95 -16.67 3.64
CA ALA A 114 -2.36 -15.60 2.75
C ALA A 114 -3.43 -16.13 1.78
N ILE A 115 -4.47 -15.33 1.57
CA ILE A 115 -5.51 -15.62 0.56
C ILE A 115 -5.26 -14.69 -0.61
N LEU A 116 -4.98 -15.24 -1.78
CA LEU A 116 -4.80 -14.49 -3.02
C LEU A 116 -6.11 -14.54 -3.81
N ASP A 117 -6.70 -13.38 -4.07
CA ASP A 117 -7.79 -13.26 -5.02
C ASP A 117 -7.21 -13.23 -6.43
N SER A 118 -7.59 -14.22 -7.24
CA SER A 118 -7.17 -14.36 -8.64
C SER A 118 -8.08 -13.62 -9.61
N GLN A 119 -9.10 -12.90 -9.14
CA GLN A 119 -10.01 -12.15 -10.00
C GLN A 119 -9.30 -10.96 -10.64
N SER A 120 -9.39 -10.86 -11.95
CA SER A 120 -8.88 -9.71 -12.68
C SER A 120 -9.87 -8.54 -12.59
N ALA A 121 -9.50 -7.45 -11.95
CA ALA A 121 -10.25 -6.21 -12.02
C ALA A 121 -10.13 -5.62 -13.44
N LYS A 122 -11.26 -5.28 -14.06
CA LYS A 122 -11.24 -4.50 -15.30
C LYS A 122 -10.68 -3.11 -14.99
N ALA A 123 -9.53 -2.77 -15.58
CA ALA A 123 -9.00 -1.42 -15.46
C ALA A 123 -9.99 -0.43 -16.12
N ALA A 124 -10.30 0.65 -15.40
CA ALA A 124 -11.10 1.73 -15.96
C ALA A 124 -10.40 2.30 -17.21
N GLN A 125 -11.10 2.35 -18.34
CA GLN A 125 -10.54 2.80 -19.62
C GLN A 125 -10.30 4.31 -19.71
N LYS A 126 -10.60 5.09 -18.67
CA LYS A 126 -10.57 6.56 -18.71
C LYS A 126 -9.37 7.13 -17.99
N GLY A 127 -8.36 7.56 -18.78
CA GLY A 127 -7.49 8.66 -18.41
C GLY A 127 -6.39 8.42 -17.39
N GLY A 128 -5.64 7.33 -17.51
CA GLY A 128 -4.35 7.21 -16.82
C GLY A 128 -3.19 7.68 -17.70
N PRO A 129 -2.11 8.26 -17.13
CA PRO A 129 -0.93 8.61 -17.90
C PRO A 129 -0.31 7.38 -18.57
N ARG A 130 0.23 7.58 -19.75
CA ARG A 130 0.69 6.59 -20.77
C ARG A 130 1.78 5.58 -20.34
N SER A 131 1.93 5.17 -19.12
CA SER A 131 3.04 4.32 -18.70
C SER A 131 2.70 3.05 -17.92
N ILE A 132 1.45 2.62 -17.85
CA ILE A 132 1.16 1.28 -17.33
C ILE A 132 1.09 0.33 -18.52
N ARG A 133 2.19 -0.35 -18.79
CA ARG A 133 2.21 -1.49 -19.71
C ARG A 133 1.19 -2.52 -19.22
N ARG A 134 0.19 -2.76 -20.03
CA ARG A 134 -0.82 -3.80 -19.85
C ARG A 134 -0.10 -5.15 -19.70
N ALA A 135 -0.04 -5.67 -18.49
CA ALA A 135 0.31 -7.07 -18.29
C ALA A 135 -0.89 -7.92 -18.73
N THR A 136 -0.97 -8.21 -20.01
CA THR A 136 -1.87 -9.23 -20.51
C THR A 136 -1.27 -10.58 -20.17
N THR A 137 -1.73 -11.19 -19.10
CA THR A 137 -1.48 -12.60 -18.83
C THR A 137 -2.23 -13.39 -19.88
N ARG A 138 -1.54 -13.69 -20.98
CA ARG A 138 -2.05 -14.62 -22.01
C ARG A 138 -2.06 -16.00 -21.36
N ALA A 139 -3.24 -16.48 -20.99
CA ALA A 139 -3.43 -17.87 -20.59
C ALA A 139 -2.93 -18.74 -21.75
N ARG A 140 -1.83 -19.45 -21.53
CA ARG A 140 -1.33 -20.47 -22.45
C ARG A 140 -2.34 -21.61 -22.43
N LYS A 141 -3.15 -21.68 -23.48
CA LYS A 141 -3.94 -22.86 -23.81
C LYS A 141 -2.94 -23.95 -24.18
N SER A 142 -2.78 -24.96 -23.34
CA SER A 142 -2.05 -26.17 -23.67
C SER A 142 -2.73 -26.85 -24.83
N PRO A 143 -2.01 -27.23 -25.91
CA PRO A 143 -2.63 -28.03 -26.98
C PRO A 143 -2.89 -29.44 -26.45
N ALA A 144 -4.11 -29.88 -26.56
CA ALA A 144 -4.50 -31.26 -26.32
C ALA A 144 -3.67 -32.18 -27.25
N ALA A 145 -3.00 -33.17 -26.68
CA ALA A 145 -2.33 -34.21 -27.44
C ALA A 145 -3.40 -35.08 -28.12
N SER A 146 -3.53 -34.93 -29.41
CA SER A 146 -4.28 -35.87 -30.26
C SER A 146 -3.43 -37.13 -30.43
N GLY A 147 -3.84 -38.22 -29.78
CA GLY A 147 -3.27 -39.53 -30.00
C GLY A 147 -3.61 -40.00 -31.42
N THR A 148 -2.62 -40.15 -32.24
CA THR A 148 -2.72 -40.91 -33.50
C THR A 148 -2.17 -42.29 -33.26
N SER A 149 -3.08 -43.25 -33.27
CA SER A 149 -2.77 -44.65 -33.41
C SER A 149 -2.24 -44.91 -34.82
N SER A 150 -1.00 -45.28 -34.96
CA SER A 150 -0.46 -45.81 -36.22
C SER A 150 -0.36 -47.32 -36.15
N SER A 151 -1.19 -47.95 -36.92
CA SER A 151 -1.13 -49.36 -37.29
C SER A 151 0.13 -49.69 -38.08
N THR A 152 0.82 -50.74 -37.64
CA THR A 152 1.90 -51.38 -38.36
C THR A 152 1.41 -52.18 -39.56
N PRO A 153 2.06 -52.11 -40.72
CA PRO A 153 1.92 -53.13 -41.74
C PRO A 153 3.00 -54.16 -41.59
N SER A 154 2.57 -55.39 -41.58
CA SER A 154 3.35 -56.61 -41.77
C SER A 154 3.97 -56.59 -43.19
N ALA A 155 5.27 -56.86 -43.28
CA ALA A 155 5.89 -57.22 -44.57
C ALA A 155 6.62 -58.53 -44.43
N CYS A 156 6.17 -59.43 -45.32
CA CYS A 156 6.82 -60.69 -45.70
C CYS A 156 8.16 -60.49 -46.42
N CYS A 157 9.08 -61.26 -46.20
CA CYS A 157 9.98 -62.13 -46.92
C CYS A 157 11.24 -62.38 -46.13
#